data_074c4349f40c2e553b039251f689be4d
#
_entry.id   074c4349f40c2e553b039251f689be4d
#
_cell.length_a   1.000
_cell.length_b   1.000
_cell.length_c   1.000
_cell.angle_alpha   90.00
_cell.angle_beta   90.00
_cell.angle_gamma   90.00
#
_symmetry.space_group_name_H-M   'P 1'
#
loop_
_entity.id
_entity.type
_entity.pdbx_description
1 polymer ?
#
loop_
_entity_poly.entity_id
_entity_poly.type
_entity_poly.pdbx_seq_one_letter_code
_entity_poly.pdbx_strand_id
1 'polypeptide(L)'
;ILGSNGSESFNKSDLYNLWFELTPEARYSEVWRGRTGTLMHMLITQGLYDDSGISYIDGSFDKLVIPGINADLIGRPIRWHSAGETGGGVSDHFPVYARFSVGAFKATAALSIGDNVSSYEYPLSVAQFNGDLKLKDGNFLNYLSDAELLPHVGQLYTVDAVVESIRPLRLKVGRRVWPAYYSDPSFIEEGGLPFYMKNHRGQARLVVQSNFYRGKSQLIVEDILGAW
;
A
#
# COMPACT_ATOMS: atom_id res chain seq x y z
N ILE A 1 9.80 -13.27 18.82
CA ILE A 1 8.38 -13.44 18.50
C ILE A 1 8.31 -14.64 17.60
N LEU A 2 7.81 -15.74 18.13
CA LEU A 2 7.65 -16.97 17.38
C LEU A 2 6.27 -16.94 16.74
N GLY A 3 6.22 -16.80 15.40
CA GLY A 3 5.00 -17.04 14.67
C GLY A 3 4.68 -18.51 14.75
N SER A 4 3.57 -18.87 15.36
CA SER A 4 3.05 -20.22 15.22
C SER A 4 2.32 -20.31 13.87
N ASN A 5 2.41 -21.47 13.23
CA ASN A 5 1.73 -21.74 11.95
C ASN A 5 0.28 -22.20 12.15
N GLY A 6 -0.39 -21.76 13.21
CA GLY A 6 -1.79 -22.08 13.47
C GLY A 6 -2.12 -23.54 13.79
N SER A 7 -1.21 -24.47 13.54
CA SER A 7 -1.38 -25.91 13.79
C SER A 7 -0.49 -26.47 14.90
N GLU A 8 0.39 -25.64 15.47
CA GLU A 8 1.30 -26.06 16.52
C GLU A 8 0.71 -25.80 17.89
N SER A 9 1.02 -26.68 18.84
CA SER A 9 0.59 -26.54 20.21
C SER A 9 1.11 -25.26 20.83
N PHE A 10 0.21 -24.39 21.19
CA PHE A 10 0.47 -23.12 21.80
C PHE A 10 0.80 -23.32 23.29
N ASN A 11 1.99 -22.93 23.70
CA ASN A 11 2.40 -23.01 25.10
C ASN A 11 2.02 -21.76 25.87
N LYS A 12 1.84 -21.87 27.21
CA LYS A 12 1.42 -20.73 28.07
C LYS A 12 2.33 -19.50 27.98
N SER A 13 3.57 -19.68 27.58
CA SER A 13 4.56 -18.59 27.42
C SER A 13 4.66 -18.04 26.00
N ASP A 14 3.95 -18.65 25.05
CA ASP A 14 4.05 -18.23 23.66
C ASP A 14 3.11 -17.06 23.38
N LEU A 15 3.54 -16.22 22.45
CA LEU A 15 2.74 -15.15 21.88
C LEU A 15 2.35 -15.54 20.47
N TYR A 16 1.07 -15.52 20.18
CA TYR A 16 0.55 -15.73 18.85
C TYR A 16 0.38 -14.38 18.14
N ASN A 17 0.94 -14.27 16.94
CA ASN A 17 0.81 -13.07 16.12
C ASN A 17 -0.39 -13.21 15.19
N LEU A 18 -1.40 -12.37 15.38
CA LEU A 18 -2.66 -12.45 14.64
C LEU A 18 -2.52 -12.24 13.13
N TRP A 19 -1.41 -11.66 12.65
CA TRP A 19 -1.13 -11.61 11.20
C TRP A 19 -1.15 -12.99 10.53
N PHE A 20 -0.86 -14.07 11.27
CA PHE A 20 -0.87 -15.41 10.71
C PHE A 20 -2.26 -15.97 10.39
N GLU A 21 -3.32 -15.29 10.82
CA GLU A 21 -4.70 -15.61 10.42
C GLU A 21 -5.03 -15.15 9.00
N LEU A 22 -4.30 -14.17 8.49
CA LEU A 22 -4.49 -13.66 7.14
C LEU A 22 -3.62 -14.45 6.14
N THR A 23 -4.03 -14.42 4.86
CA THR A 23 -3.18 -14.95 3.79
C THR A 23 -1.87 -14.16 3.69
N PRO A 24 -0.77 -14.73 3.22
CA PRO A 24 0.51 -14.02 3.10
C PRO A 24 0.40 -12.67 2.38
N GLU A 25 -0.41 -12.61 1.33
CA GLU A 25 -0.62 -11.42 0.50
C GLU A 25 -1.37 -10.32 1.26
N ALA A 26 -2.22 -10.69 2.20
CA ALA A 26 -2.97 -9.75 3.04
C ALA A 26 -2.18 -9.25 4.26
N ARG A 27 -1.01 -9.84 4.56
CA ARG A 27 -0.19 -9.53 5.74
C ARG A 27 0.63 -8.27 5.56
N TYR A 28 -0.01 -7.11 5.53
CA TYR A 28 0.70 -5.84 5.53
C TYR A 28 -0.12 -4.73 6.20
N SER A 29 0.56 -3.83 6.87
CA SER A 29 0.01 -2.57 7.36
C SER A 29 0.62 -1.36 6.65
N GLU A 30 1.75 -1.54 5.98
CA GLU A 30 2.42 -0.50 5.20
C GLU A 30 2.87 -1.01 3.83
N VAL A 31 3.10 -0.05 2.92
CA VAL A 31 3.79 -0.32 1.65
C VAL A 31 4.89 0.71 1.47
N TRP A 32 6.14 0.24 1.42
CA TRP A 32 7.31 1.10 1.23
C TRP A 32 8.10 0.67 0.00
N ARG A 33 8.14 1.52 -1.01
CA ARG A 33 8.85 1.24 -2.27
C ARG A 33 8.46 -0.11 -2.89
N GLY A 34 7.14 -0.36 -2.99
CA GLY A 34 6.60 -1.61 -3.51
C GLY A 34 6.76 -2.84 -2.62
N ARG A 35 7.28 -2.67 -1.41
CA ARG A 35 7.39 -3.76 -0.43
C ARG A 35 6.36 -3.59 0.66
N THR A 36 5.64 -4.66 0.93
CA THR A 36 4.71 -4.72 2.04
C THR A 36 5.44 -5.02 3.35
N GLY A 37 4.96 -4.44 4.45
CA GLY A 37 5.51 -4.64 5.78
C GLY A 37 4.44 -4.70 6.87
N THR A 38 4.71 -5.48 7.92
CA THR A 38 3.83 -5.63 9.09
C THR A 38 4.46 -4.97 10.31
N LEU A 39 4.60 -3.64 10.33
CA LEU A 39 5.25 -2.95 11.45
C LEU A 39 4.37 -2.90 12.71
N MET A 40 3.05 -2.88 12.55
CA MET A 40 2.14 -2.97 13.67
C MET A 40 1.73 -4.42 13.89
N HIS A 41 1.82 -4.88 15.14
CA HIS A 41 1.49 -6.24 15.50
C HIS A 41 0.46 -6.28 16.62
N MET A 42 -0.43 -7.27 16.57
CA MET A 42 -1.27 -7.65 17.68
C MET A 42 -0.90 -9.08 18.08
N LEU A 43 -0.40 -9.21 19.31
CA LEU A 43 0.07 -10.46 19.86
C LEU A 43 -0.86 -10.85 21.01
N ILE A 44 -1.31 -12.08 21.01
CA ILE A 44 -2.15 -12.61 22.08
C ILE A 44 -1.48 -13.78 22.79
N THR A 45 -1.80 -13.95 24.07
CA THR A 45 -1.40 -15.12 24.87
C THR A 45 -2.45 -16.21 24.80
N GLN A 46 -2.11 -17.40 25.26
CA GLN A 46 -3.06 -18.52 25.38
C GLN A 46 -4.29 -18.16 26.22
N GLY A 47 -4.14 -17.32 27.25
CA GLY A 47 -5.25 -16.89 28.09
C GLY A 47 -6.30 -16.02 27.37
N LEU A 48 -6.02 -15.52 26.17
CA LEU A 48 -7.01 -14.87 25.32
C LEU A 48 -7.66 -15.83 24.31
N TYR A 49 -7.28 -17.10 24.36
CA TYR A 49 -7.82 -18.19 23.50
C TYR A 49 -8.68 -19.19 24.29
N ASP A 50 -8.94 -18.93 25.56
CA ASP A 50 -9.81 -19.75 26.38
C ASP A 50 -11.23 -19.17 26.50
N ASP A 51 -12.16 -19.96 27.02
CA ASP A 51 -13.58 -19.57 27.14
C ASP A 51 -13.87 -18.75 28.41
N SER A 52 -12.85 -18.25 29.11
CA SER A 52 -13.03 -17.55 30.37
C SER A 52 -12.52 -16.12 30.35
N GLY A 53 -13.34 -15.19 30.88
CA GLY A 53 -12.98 -13.79 31.00
C GLY A 53 -13.05 -13.04 29.68
N ILE A 54 -11.91 -12.63 29.13
CA ILE A 54 -11.79 -11.99 27.82
C ILE A 54 -11.20 -12.98 26.85
N SER A 55 -11.92 -13.32 25.80
CA SER A 55 -11.51 -14.27 24.78
C SER A 55 -11.44 -13.61 23.41
N TYR A 56 -10.39 -13.89 22.67
CA TYR A 56 -10.24 -13.45 21.29
C TYR A 56 -11.28 -14.17 20.40
N ILE A 57 -11.89 -13.45 19.49
CA ILE A 57 -12.81 -14.01 18.50
C ILE A 57 -11.98 -14.39 17.28
N ASP A 58 -11.83 -15.69 17.09
CA ASP A 58 -11.02 -16.27 16.02
C ASP A 58 -11.39 -15.75 14.63
N GLY A 59 -10.41 -15.44 13.80
CA GLY A 59 -10.60 -14.86 12.47
C GLY A 59 -11.13 -13.41 12.46
N SER A 60 -11.12 -12.73 13.60
CA SER A 60 -11.61 -11.33 13.66
C SER A 60 -10.52 -10.27 13.50
N PHE A 61 -9.27 -10.69 13.37
CA PHE A 61 -8.15 -9.79 13.14
C PHE A 61 -8.08 -9.37 11.67
N ASP A 62 -7.93 -8.08 11.44
CA ASP A 62 -7.64 -7.54 10.11
C ASP A 62 -7.02 -6.13 10.21
N LYS A 63 -6.64 -5.57 9.08
CA LYS A 63 -6.31 -4.16 8.90
C LYS A 63 -7.53 -3.39 8.41
N LEU A 64 -7.70 -2.17 8.91
CA LEU A 64 -8.78 -1.30 8.46
C LEU A 64 -8.36 -0.56 7.20
N VAL A 65 -8.93 -0.97 6.08
CA VAL A 65 -8.71 -0.35 4.76
C VAL A 65 -10.00 0.30 4.30
N ILE A 66 -9.97 1.63 4.12
CA ILE A 66 -11.13 2.41 3.68
C ILE A 66 -10.69 3.22 2.45
N PRO A 67 -11.11 2.79 1.22
CA PRO A 67 -10.75 3.48 -0.01
C PRO A 67 -11.13 4.95 0.01
N GLY A 68 -10.21 5.80 -0.44
CA GLY A 68 -10.40 7.26 -0.47
C GLY A 68 -10.30 7.96 0.89
N ILE A 69 -10.15 7.22 2.00
CA ILE A 69 -9.93 7.77 3.35
C ILE A 69 -8.51 7.48 3.81
N ASN A 70 -8.16 6.20 3.97
CA ASN A 70 -6.83 5.79 4.39
C ASN A 70 -6.10 4.91 3.38
N ALA A 71 -6.79 4.53 2.29
CA ALA A 71 -6.22 3.74 1.21
C ALA A 71 -6.41 4.41 -0.15
N ASP A 72 -5.38 4.30 -1.00
CA ASP A 72 -5.47 4.68 -2.40
C ASP A 72 -6.23 3.62 -3.24
N LEU A 73 -6.38 3.89 -4.55
CA LEU A 73 -7.15 3.03 -5.45
C LEU A 73 -6.56 1.61 -5.60
N ILE A 74 -5.29 1.42 -5.27
CA ILE A 74 -4.61 0.14 -5.36
C ILE A 74 -4.32 -0.48 -3.99
N GLY A 75 -4.98 0.02 -2.92
CA GLY A 75 -4.95 -0.56 -1.59
C GLY A 75 -3.71 -0.27 -0.76
N ARG A 76 -2.99 0.83 -1.04
CA ARG A 76 -1.86 1.27 -0.22
C ARG A 76 -2.30 2.36 0.76
N PRO A 77 -1.65 2.47 1.94
CA PRO A 77 -1.91 3.57 2.86
C PRO A 77 -1.67 4.93 2.20
N ILE A 78 -2.63 5.84 2.32
CA ILE A 78 -2.46 7.24 1.92
C ILE A 78 -1.68 7.95 3.03
N ARG A 79 -0.43 8.29 2.74
CA ARG A 79 0.49 8.88 3.70
C ARG A 79 0.09 10.30 4.08
N TRP A 80 0.29 10.63 5.36
CA TRP A 80 0.37 12.01 5.76
C TRP A 80 1.63 12.66 5.18
N HIS A 81 1.55 13.90 4.75
CA HIS A 81 2.71 14.66 4.35
C HIS A 81 2.82 15.97 5.16
N SER A 82 4.05 16.47 5.29
CA SER A 82 4.40 17.59 6.16
C SER A 82 3.80 18.95 5.75
N ALA A 83 3.20 19.06 4.58
CA ALA A 83 2.47 20.24 4.17
C ALA A 83 1.06 20.34 4.80
N GLY A 84 0.61 19.32 5.51
CA GLY A 84 -0.49 19.30 6.50
C GLY A 84 -1.91 19.42 5.96
N GLU A 85 -2.18 20.32 5.06
CA GLU A 85 -3.57 20.73 4.81
C GLU A 85 -4.28 20.01 3.65
N THR A 86 -3.56 19.30 2.80
CA THR A 86 -4.12 18.69 1.59
C THR A 86 -3.60 17.28 1.33
N GLY A 87 -3.03 16.66 2.33
CA GLY A 87 -2.24 15.43 2.19
C GLY A 87 -3.04 14.22 2.01
N GLY A 88 -4.13 14.08 1.73
CA GLY A 88 -4.82 12.85 1.48
C GLY A 88 -4.94 11.93 2.70
N GLY A 89 -3.88 11.60 3.38
CA GLY A 89 -3.88 10.62 4.46
C GLY A 89 -3.36 11.13 5.80
N VAL A 90 -3.57 10.33 6.84
CA VAL A 90 -3.15 10.62 8.22
C VAL A 90 -1.99 9.75 8.68
N SER A 91 -1.74 8.63 8.02
CA SER A 91 -0.71 7.65 8.39
C SER A 91 -0.21 6.89 7.16
N ASP A 92 1.05 6.46 7.19
CA ASP A 92 1.63 5.52 6.22
C ASP A 92 1.39 4.05 6.60
N HIS A 93 0.58 3.83 7.65
CA HIS A 93 0.16 2.51 8.11
C HIS A 93 -1.36 2.40 8.18
N PHE A 94 -1.86 1.21 7.88
CA PHE A 94 -3.23 0.86 8.19
C PHE A 94 -3.39 0.56 9.68
N PRO A 95 -4.46 1.05 10.35
CA PRO A 95 -4.83 0.54 11.65
C PRO A 95 -5.10 -0.96 11.59
N VAL A 96 -4.72 -1.69 12.63
CA VAL A 96 -5.10 -3.09 12.80
C VAL A 96 -6.15 -3.21 13.91
N TYR A 97 -7.06 -4.15 13.77
CA TYR A 97 -8.11 -4.39 14.75
C TYR A 97 -8.33 -5.88 14.98
N ALA A 98 -8.90 -6.20 16.12
CA ALA A 98 -9.38 -7.53 16.47
C ALA A 98 -10.58 -7.40 17.39
N ARG A 99 -11.40 -8.46 17.50
CA ARG A 99 -12.53 -8.48 18.39
C ARG A 99 -12.32 -9.45 19.54
N PHE A 100 -12.88 -9.07 20.67
CA PHE A 100 -12.84 -9.88 21.90
C PHE A 100 -14.25 -10.00 22.46
N SER A 101 -14.58 -11.18 22.96
CA SER A 101 -15.78 -11.40 23.78
C SER A 101 -15.43 -11.21 25.24
N VAL A 102 -16.38 -10.71 26.02
CA VAL A 102 -16.25 -10.54 27.47
C VAL A 102 -17.36 -11.35 28.16
N GLY A 103 -16.95 -12.23 29.08
CA GLY A 103 -17.87 -13.07 29.85
C GLY A 103 -18.06 -14.46 29.25
N ALA A 104 -18.80 -15.34 29.95
CA ALA A 104 -19.10 -16.71 29.53
C ALA A 104 -20.05 -16.72 28.30
N PHE A 105 -19.62 -16.17 27.20
CA PHE A 105 -20.32 -16.31 25.93
C PHE A 105 -19.88 -17.66 25.32
N LYS A 106 -20.76 -18.64 25.36
CA LYS A 106 -20.70 -19.71 24.37
C LYS A 106 -20.84 -19.03 23.03
N ALA A 107 -19.78 -18.99 22.25
CA ALA A 107 -19.82 -18.57 20.86
C ALA A 107 -20.70 -19.54 20.08
N THR A 108 -22.00 -19.35 20.16
CA THR A 108 -22.94 -19.97 19.25
C THR A 108 -22.96 -19.10 18.02
N ALA A 109 -22.35 -19.62 16.99
CA ALA A 109 -22.24 -19.07 15.65
C ALA A 109 -21.41 -17.78 15.59
N ALA A 110 -20.34 -17.83 14.81
CA ALA A 110 -19.78 -16.66 14.17
C ALA A 110 -20.97 -15.74 13.80
N LEU A 111 -21.08 -14.59 14.44
CA LEU A 111 -21.83 -13.51 13.83
C LEU A 111 -21.10 -13.29 12.50
N SER A 112 -21.63 -13.88 11.45
CA SER A 112 -21.37 -13.42 10.10
C SER A 112 -21.80 -11.97 10.09
N ILE A 113 -20.91 -11.07 10.47
CA ILE A 113 -20.95 -9.74 9.95
C ILE A 113 -20.86 -10.01 8.48
N GLY A 114 -21.97 -9.72 7.81
CA GLY A 114 -22.22 -10.20 6.47
C GLY A 114 -20.94 -10.20 5.66
N ASP A 115 -20.76 -11.19 4.86
CA ASP A 115 -19.60 -11.56 4.03
C ASP A 115 -18.97 -10.43 3.20
N ASN A 116 -19.20 -9.19 3.58
CA ASN A 116 -18.80 -7.95 2.94
C ASN A 116 -17.59 -7.26 3.57
N VAL A 117 -17.01 -7.80 4.65
CA VAL A 117 -15.60 -7.53 4.98
C VAL A 117 -14.82 -8.73 4.46
N SER A 118 -15.08 -9.10 3.22
CA SER A 118 -14.18 -9.95 2.48
C SER A 118 -12.82 -9.29 2.51
N SER A 119 -11.81 -10.07 2.69
CA SER A 119 -10.45 -9.83 2.24
C SER A 119 -10.49 -9.23 0.83
N TYR A 120 -10.72 -7.95 0.73
CA TYR A 120 -10.61 -7.25 -0.52
C TYR A 120 -9.12 -7.30 -0.83
N GLU A 121 -8.76 -8.23 -1.70
CA GLU A 121 -7.42 -8.24 -2.27
C GLU A 121 -7.30 -6.99 -3.13
N TYR A 122 -6.82 -5.93 -2.48
CA TYR A 122 -6.50 -4.71 -3.22
C TYR A 122 -5.31 -5.02 -4.12
N PRO A 123 -5.42 -4.76 -5.43
CA PRO A 123 -4.27 -4.86 -6.29
C PRO A 123 -3.20 -3.88 -5.78
N LEU A 124 -2.05 -4.41 -5.35
CA LEU A 124 -0.93 -3.60 -4.86
C LEU A 124 -0.15 -2.93 -6.00
N SER A 125 -0.51 -3.21 -7.24
CA SER A 125 0.05 -2.56 -8.42
C SER A 125 -1.04 -2.21 -9.43
N VAL A 126 -0.79 -1.18 -10.23
CA VAL A 126 -1.69 -0.77 -11.32
C VAL A 126 -1.85 -1.89 -12.35
N ALA A 127 -0.82 -2.72 -12.56
CA ALA A 127 -0.86 -3.86 -13.45
C ALA A 127 -1.89 -4.94 -13.03
N GLN A 128 -2.18 -5.03 -11.73
CA GLN A 128 -3.22 -5.92 -11.18
C GLN A 128 -4.62 -5.32 -11.28
N PHE A 129 -4.73 -4.03 -11.57
CA PHE A 129 -5.99 -3.37 -11.80
C PHE A 129 -6.46 -3.70 -13.22
N ASN A 130 -7.37 -4.66 -13.36
CA ASN A 130 -7.92 -5.10 -14.65
C ASN A 130 -8.49 -3.91 -15.45
N GLY A 131 -7.71 -3.38 -16.34
CA GLY A 131 -8.03 -2.69 -17.59
C GLY A 131 -8.99 -1.49 -17.62
N ASP A 132 -9.83 -1.26 -16.63
CA ASP A 132 -10.90 -0.26 -16.68
C ASP A 132 -10.53 1.11 -16.08
N LEU A 133 -9.32 1.27 -15.58
CA LEU A 133 -8.88 2.54 -15.03
C LEU A 133 -8.58 3.53 -16.16
N LYS A 134 -9.52 4.38 -16.50
CA LYS A 134 -9.28 5.53 -17.41
C LYS A 134 -8.42 6.57 -16.68
N LEU A 135 -7.12 6.36 -16.72
CA LEU A 135 -6.18 7.31 -16.15
C LEU A 135 -6.19 8.60 -16.94
N LYS A 136 -6.14 9.73 -16.22
CA LYS A 136 -6.03 11.04 -16.84
C LYS A 136 -4.60 11.25 -17.36
N ASP A 137 -4.48 12.00 -18.46
CA ASP A 137 -3.18 12.50 -18.91
C ASP A 137 -2.60 13.43 -17.83
N GLY A 138 -1.40 13.11 -17.37
CA GLY A 138 -0.68 13.83 -16.33
C GLY A 138 0.41 14.76 -16.85
N ASN A 139 0.56 14.91 -18.17
CA ASN A 139 1.60 15.77 -18.72
C ASN A 139 1.43 17.25 -18.30
N PHE A 140 0.22 17.67 -17.89
CA PHE A 140 -0.02 18.99 -17.32
C PHE A 140 0.69 19.23 -15.98
N LEU A 141 1.01 18.19 -15.20
CA LEU A 141 1.66 18.30 -13.91
C LEU A 141 3.00 19.06 -13.99
N ASN A 142 3.66 18.99 -15.14
CA ASN A 142 4.94 19.68 -15.35
C ASN A 142 4.84 21.22 -15.37
N TYR A 143 3.63 21.77 -15.49
CA TYR A 143 3.39 23.22 -15.49
C TYR A 143 2.96 23.75 -14.12
N LEU A 144 2.66 22.88 -13.16
CA LEU A 144 2.19 23.27 -11.85
C LEU A 144 3.35 23.57 -10.90
N SER A 145 3.19 24.57 -10.06
CA SER A 145 4.06 24.78 -8.89
C SER A 145 3.84 23.69 -7.84
N ASP A 146 4.73 23.58 -6.87
CA ASP A 146 4.59 22.61 -5.79
C ASP A 146 3.29 22.81 -4.98
N ALA A 147 2.84 24.05 -4.80
CA ALA A 147 1.57 24.34 -4.12
C ALA A 147 0.36 23.88 -4.94
N GLU A 148 0.38 24.09 -6.25
CA GLU A 148 -0.69 23.65 -7.16
C GLU A 148 -0.73 22.13 -7.32
N LEU A 149 0.35 21.43 -7.01
CA LEU A 149 0.42 19.97 -7.04
C LEU A 149 -0.22 19.31 -5.81
N LEU A 150 -0.38 20.02 -4.70
CA LEU A 150 -0.94 19.45 -3.47
C LEU A 150 -2.30 18.75 -3.65
N PRO A 151 -3.28 19.31 -4.40
CA PRO A 151 -4.55 18.64 -4.65
C PRO A 151 -4.44 17.36 -5.49
N HIS A 152 -3.29 17.15 -6.13
CA HIS A 152 -3.03 15.99 -6.98
C HIS A 152 -2.28 14.86 -6.27
N VAL A 153 -1.89 15.07 -5.02
CA VAL A 153 -1.17 14.05 -4.23
C VAL A 153 -2.03 12.80 -4.08
N GLY A 154 -1.40 11.64 -4.33
CA GLY A 154 -2.07 10.35 -4.29
C GLY A 154 -2.84 9.98 -5.56
N GLN A 155 -3.03 10.91 -6.50
CA GLN A 155 -3.73 10.63 -7.75
C GLN A 155 -2.80 9.97 -8.77
N LEU A 156 -3.37 9.08 -9.58
CA LEU A 156 -2.68 8.34 -10.64
C LEU A 156 -2.87 9.04 -11.99
N TYR A 157 -1.79 9.10 -12.76
CA TYR A 157 -1.75 9.72 -14.08
C TYR A 157 -0.92 8.89 -15.05
N THR A 158 -1.24 9.00 -16.33
CA THR A 158 -0.36 8.56 -17.41
C THR A 158 0.52 9.72 -17.84
N VAL A 159 1.84 9.53 -17.93
CA VAL A 159 2.77 10.55 -18.38
C VAL A 159 3.71 10.00 -19.45
N ASP A 160 4.08 10.88 -20.38
CA ASP A 160 5.18 10.64 -21.31
C ASP A 160 6.46 11.21 -20.69
N ALA A 161 7.39 10.35 -20.34
CA ALA A 161 8.58 10.71 -19.60
C ALA A 161 9.87 10.29 -20.33
N VAL A 162 10.93 11.02 -20.08
CA VAL A 162 12.29 10.57 -20.40
C VAL A 162 12.99 10.18 -19.09
N VAL A 163 13.43 8.94 -19.00
CA VAL A 163 14.20 8.44 -17.86
C VAL A 163 15.61 9.00 -17.97
N GLU A 164 15.97 9.97 -17.13
CA GLU A 164 17.29 10.61 -17.15
C GLU A 164 18.33 9.85 -16.33
N SER A 165 17.91 9.25 -15.21
CA SER A 165 18.75 8.41 -14.37
C SER A 165 17.94 7.41 -13.59
N ILE A 166 18.58 6.30 -13.20
CA ILE A 166 17.96 5.22 -12.40
C ILE A 166 18.35 5.34 -10.92
N ARG A 167 19.55 5.80 -10.63
CA ARG A 167 20.07 5.91 -9.25
C ARG A 167 20.77 7.25 -9.03
N PRO A 168 20.09 8.25 -8.44
CA PRO A 168 18.66 8.31 -8.05
C PRO A 168 17.76 8.32 -9.28
N LEU A 169 16.54 7.78 -9.14
CA LEU A 169 15.57 7.82 -10.23
C LEU A 169 15.15 9.26 -10.51
N ARG A 170 15.29 9.68 -11.78
CA ARG A 170 14.86 10.99 -12.27
C ARG A 170 14.11 10.82 -13.57
N LEU A 171 12.95 11.44 -13.63
CA LEU A 171 12.06 11.45 -14.80
C LEU A 171 11.90 12.88 -15.30
N LYS A 172 12.13 13.08 -16.58
CA LYS A 172 11.80 14.34 -17.24
C LYS A 172 10.43 14.20 -17.89
N VAL A 173 9.46 14.98 -17.41
CA VAL A 173 8.11 15.10 -17.98
C VAL A 173 7.99 16.51 -18.54
N GLY A 174 7.87 16.63 -19.85
CA GLY A 174 7.92 17.93 -20.53
C GLY A 174 9.24 18.67 -20.29
N ARG A 175 9.18 19.82 -19.61
CA ARG A 175 10.36 20.64 -19.28
C ARG A 175 10.89 20.41 -17.87
N ARG A 176 10.13 19.74 -17.00
CA ARG A 176 10.44 19.55 -15.60
C ARG A 176 11.12 18.21 -15.36
N VAL A 177 12.20 18.23 -14.59
CA VAL A 177 12.85 17.02 -14.07
C VAL A 177 12.34 16.75 -12.67
N TRP A 178 11.76 15.57 -12.50
CA TRP A 178 11.16 15.13 -11.26
C TRP A 178 12.07 14.16 -10.51
N PRO A 179 12.30 14.34 -9.22
CA PRO A 179 12.73 13.24 -8.40
C PRO A 179 11.62 12.18 -8.41
N ALA A 180 12.00 10.93 -8.59
CA ALA A 180 11.04 9.86 -8.68
C ALA A 180 11.44 8.66 -7.84
N TYR A 181 10.44 7.84 -7.52
CA TYR A 181 10.56 6.55 -6.87
C TYR A 181 9.77 5.52 -7.67
N TYR A 182 9.75 4.29 -7.21
CA TYR A 182 9.03 3.19 -7.86
C TYR A 182 8.24 2.41 -6.80
N SER A 183 7.06 1.94 -7.19
CA SER A 183 6.24 1.07 -6.34
C SER A 183 6.73 -0.38 -6.37
N ASP A 184 7.32 -0.81 -7.51
CA ASP A 184 7.84 -2.15 -7.69
C ASP A 184 9.35 -2.11 -7.98
N PRO A 185 10.19 -2.85 -7.22
CA PRO A 185 11.63 -2.93 -7.47
C PRO A 185 12.01 -3.42 -8.87
N SER A 186 11.19 -4.23 -9.54
CA SER A 186 11.44 -4.71 -10.90
C SER A 186 11.56 -3.59 -11.92
N PHE A 187 10.97 -2.42 -11.66
CA PHE A 187 11.03 -1.27 -12.57
C PHE A 187 12.45 -0.71 -12.72
N ILE A 188 13.35 -0.99 -11.80
CA ILE A 188 14.77 -0.58 -11.91
C ILE A 188 15.71 -1.74 -12.25
N GLU A 189 15.17 -2.91 -12.55
CA GLU A 189 15.90 -4.07 -13.08
C GLU A 189 16.02 -4.00 -14.60
N GLU A 190 16.80 -4.90 -15.20
CA GLU A 190 17.21 -4.81 -16.61
C GLU A 190 16.03 -4.73 -17.61
N GLY A 191 14.93 -5.41 -17.34
CA GLY A 191 13.70 -5.38 -18.16
C GLY A 191 12.80 -4.16 -17.94
N GLY A 192 13.06 -3.36 -16.90
CA GLY A 192 12.28 -2.18 -16.54
C GLY A 192 12.82 -0.89 -17.18
N LEU A 193 12.85 0.19 -16.40
CA LEU A 193 13.32 1.52 -16.88
C LEU A 193 14.71 1.52 -17.51
N PRO A 194 15.70 0.70 -17.07
CA PRO A 194 16.98 0.59 -17.75
C PRO A 194 16.89 0.15 -19.20
N PHE A 195 15.91 -0.72 -19.53
CA PHE A 195 15.66 -1.14 -20.91
C PHE A 195 15.29 0.06 -21.81
N TYR A 196 14.42 0.96 -21.32
CA TYR A 196 14.00 2.16 -22.05
C TYR A 196 15.14 3.16 -22.20
N MET A 197 15.99 3.31 -21.19
CA MET A 197 17.19 4.15 -21.31
C MET A 197 18.10 3.65 -22.43
N LYS A 198 18.32 2.35 -22.52
CA LYS A 198 19.24 1.75 -23.49
C LYS A 198 18.67 1.71 -24.91
N ASN A 199 17.40 1.36 -25.06
CA ASN A 199 16.80 1.01 -26.36
C ASN A 199 15.88 2.09 -26.92
N HIS A 200 15.35 3.00 -26.09
CA HIS A 200 14.36 4.01 -26.48
C HIS A 200 14.79 5.43 -26.12
N ARG A 201 16.08 5.70 -25.97
CA ARG A 201 16.61 7.02 -25.55
C ARG A 201 16.00 7.53 -24.25
N GLY A 202 15.58 6.64 -23.38
CA GLY A 202 14.89 6.93 -22.12
C GLY A 202 13.40 7.18 -22.25
N GLN A 203 12.83 7.20 -23.45
CA GLN A 203 11.41 7.47 -23.66
C GLN A 203 10.56 6.33 -23.13
N ALA A 204 9.67 6.63 -22.19
CA ALA A 204 8.77 5.67 -21.59
C ALA A 204 7.43 6.33 -21.25
N ARG A 205 6.33 5.66 -21.60
CA ARG A 205 4.99 6.00 -21.12
C ARG A 205 4.76 5.27 -19.82
N LEU A 206 4.49 6.02 -18.78
CA LEU A 206 4.44 5.53 -17.40
C LEU A 206 3.09 5.82 -16.77
N VAL A 207 2.64 4.94 -15.89
CA VAL A 207 1.68 5.32 -14.86
C VAL A 207 2.44 5.82 -13.67
N VAL A 208 2.11 7.03 -13.20
CA VAL A 208 2.75 7.64 -12.05
C VAL A 208 1.71 8.10 -11.04
N GLN A 209 2.07 8.02 -9.76
CA GLN A 209 1.35 8.69 -8.71
C GLN A 209 2.05 10.00 -8.38
N SER A 210 1.28 11.10 -8.33
CA SER A 210 1.78 12.36 -7.79
C SER A 210 1.97 12.24 -6.28
N ASN A 211 3.11 12.64 -5.77
CA ASN A 211 3.44 12.54 -4.36
C ASN A 211 4.19 13.79 -3.87
N PHE A 212 4.22 13.95 -2.54
CA PHE A 212 4.89 15.07 -1.90
C PHE A 212 5.69 14.55 -0.69
N TYR A 213 6.97 14.86 -0.65
CA TYR A 213 7.83 14.39 0.43
C TYR A 213 8.81 15.48 0.88
N ARG A 214 8.83 15.78 2.19
CA ARG A 214 9.69 16.81 2.79
C ARG A 214 9.62 18.17 2.08
N GLY A 215 8.41 18.61 1.76
CA GLY A 215 8.19 19.91 1.10
C GLY A 215 8.50 19.94 -0.39
N LYS A 216 8.71 18.79 -1.05
CA LYS A 216 9.02 18.72 -2.48
C LYS A 216 8.11 17.72 -3.20
N SER A 217 7.64 18.12 -4.35
CA SER A 217 6.90 17.23 -5.24
C SER A 217 7.81 16.17 -5.85
N GLN A 218 7.28 14.97 -6.00
CA GLN A 218 7.94 13.82 -6.61
C GLN A 218 6.92 12.94 -7.32
N LEU A 219 7.38 12.03 -8.15
CA LEU A 219 6.55 11.01 -8.79
C LEU A 219 6.89 9.63 -8.24
N ILE A 220 5.89 8.76 -8.15
CA ILE A 220 6.09 7.33 -7.91
C ILE A 220 5.69 6.61 -9.20
N VAL A 221 6.60 5.84 -9.78
CA VAL A 221 6.31 4.98 -10.93
C VAL A 221 5.51 3.79 -10.43
N GLU A 222 4.34 3.59 -11.03
CA GLU A 222 3.39 2.55 -10.67
C GLU A 222 3.29 1.47 -11.74
N ASP A 223 3.58 1.84 -13.00
CA ASP A 223 3.60 0.90 -14.12
C ASP A 223 4.36 1.48 -15.30
N ILE A 224 4.82 0.60 -16.20
CA ILE A 224 5.50 0.94 -17.44
C ILE A 224 4.66 0.44 -18.60
N LEU A 225 4.00 1.37 -19.30
CA LEU A 225 3.06 1.05 -20.38
C LEU A 225 3.76 0.79 -21.72
N GLY A 226 4.99 1.25 -21.91
CA GLY A 226 5.74 1.10 -23.14
C GLY A 226 6.59 2.31 -23.49
N ALA A 227 7.10 2.36 -24.71
CA ALA A 227 7.72 3.56 -25.29
C ALA A 227 6.65 4.48 -25.87
N TRP A 228 6.97 5.78 -26.02
CA TRP A 228 6.12 6.79 -26.66
C TRP A 228 6.84 7.49 -27.79
#